data_5f52ad4242e91581447c420a53371f62
#
_entry.id   5f52ad4242e91581447c420a53371f62
#
_cell.length_a   1.000
_cell.length_b   1.000
_cell.length_c   1.000
_cell.angle_alpha   90.00
_cell.angle_beta   90.00
_cell.angle_gamma   90.00
#
_symmetry.space_group_name_H-M   'P 1'
#
loop_
_entity.id
_entity.type
_entity.pdbx_description
1 polymer ?
#
loop_
_entity_poly.entity_id
_entity_poly.type
_entity_poly.pdbx_seq_one_letter_code
_entity_poly.pdbx_strand_id
1 'polypeptide(L)'
;MKKLSPAQLCDGMASLGIERNGCMDADLLPLDDGKFMVGTACTVDTEDGDNFPIHVAIYQGKPGYVLVVAGKGYTERAYMGDLMGGAAAAIGLSGIVIDGYVRDKVGLAALDIPVYAKGFMQRSPAKKGPGEINTVVTCAGVKVAPGDLVVGDYDGVTVIPRGRIEEVLAAAEKKGDYELKRRDAIDNYRKCREEGRELPNLAPAWVTEMLQGKS
;
A
#
# COMPACT_ATOMS: atom_id res chain seq x y z
N MET A 1 -6.95 -14.61 11.88
CA MET A 1 -5.82 -13.67 11.91
C MET A 1 -6.39 -12.25 11.86
N LYS A 2 -6.00 -11.33 12.75
CA LYS A 2 -6.40 -9.91 12.66
C LYS A 2 -5.87 -9.35 11.33
N LYS A 3 -6.72 -8.66 10.56
CA LYS A 3 -6.31 -7.96 9.35
C LYS A 3 -5.69 -6.63 9.79
N LEU A 4 -4.38 -6.49 9.69
CA LEU A 4 -3.68 -5.23 9.96
C LEU A 4 -3.80 -4.30 8.75
N SER A 5 -4.13 -3.03 9.00
CA SER A 5 -4.18 -2.01 7.95
C SER A 5 -2.77 -1.50 7.59
N PRO A 6 -2.56 -0.93 6.38
CA PRO A 6 -1.34 -0.21 6.04
C PRO A 6 -0.94 0.82 7.09
N ALA A 7 -1.89 1.59 7.63
CA ALA A 7 -1.62 2.58 8.68
C ALA A 7 -1.03 1.96 9.96
N GLN A 8 -1.58 0.82 10.43
CA GLN A 8 -1.04 0.10 11.59
C GLN A 8 0.36 -0.46 11.33
N LEU A 9 0.61 -0.93 10.10
CA LEU A 9 1.93 -1.41 9.68
C LEU A 9 2.95 -0.26 9.63
N CYS A 10 2.56 0.92 9.11
CA CYS A 10 3.38 2.13 9.14
C CYS A 10 3.74 2.54 10.56
N ASP A 11 2.78 2.54 11.48
CA ASP A 11 3.04 2.83 12.89
C ASP A 11 4.00 1.80 13.53
N GLY A 12 3.84 0.53 13.20
CA GLY A 12 4.75 -0.53 13.63
C GLY A 12 6.18 -0.29 13.13
N MET A 13 6.33 0.03 11.85
CA MET A 13 7.63 0.34 11.24
C MET A 13 8.25 1.62 11.79
N ALA A 14 7.46 2.65 12.08
CA ALA A 14 7.92 3.86 12.73
C ALA A 14 8.56 3.57 14.09
N SER A 15 7.91 2.71 14.89
CA SER A 15 8.43 2.30 16.20
C SER A 15 9.75 1.51 16.13
N LEU A 16 10.05 0.93 14.98
CA LEU A 16 11.25 0.15 14.70
C LEU A 16 12.32 0.94 13.93
N GLY A 17 12.10 2.23 13.67
CA GLY A 17 13.03 3.11 12.95
C GLY A 17 13.22 2.74 11.48
N ILE A 18 12.23 2.12 10.82
CA ILE A 18 12.29 1.79 9.40
C ILE A 18 12.08 3.07 8.56
N GLU A 19 12.95 3.25 7.56
CA GLU A 19 12.93 4.42 6.69
C GLU A 19 11.56 4.61 6.02
N ARG A 20 11.05 5.85 6.01
CA ARG A 20 9.72 6.24 5.50
C ARG A 20 8.57 5.38 6.03
N ASN A 21 8.80 4.58 7.05
CA ASN A 21 7.80 3.63 7.58
C ASN A 21 7.23 2.70 6.49
N GLY A 22 7.98 2.46 5.43
CA GLY A 22 7.54 1.68 4.26
C GLY A 22 6.40 2.31 3.45
N CYS A 23 5.98 3.54 3.74
CA CYS A 23 4.85 4.19 3.08
C CYS A 23 5.23 4.75 1.72
N MET A 24 4.54 4.33 0.68
CA MET A 24 4.66 4.91 -0.66
C MET A 24 4.08 6.33 -0.71
N ASP A 25 4.41 7.10 -1.75
CA ASP A 25 3.96 8.48 -1.91
C ASP A 25 2.43 8.58 -1.90
N ALA A 26 1.92 9.66 -1.30
CA ALA A 26 0.48 9.86 -1.11
C ALA A 26 -0.33 10.10 -2.40
N ASP A 27 0.34 10.37 -3.52
CA ASP A 27 -0.28 10.50 -4.84
C ASP A 27 -0.46 9.15 -5.56
N LEU A 28 0.04 8.05 -4.97
CA LEU A 28 -0.21 6.69 -5.42
C LEU A 28 -1.53 6.18 -4.84
N LEU A 29 -2.61 6.29 -5.59
CA LEU A 29 -3.97 6.05 -5.13
C LEU A 29 -4.56 4.75 -5.69
N PRO A 30 -5.46 4.08 -4.94
CA PRO A 30 -6.22 2.96 -5.47
C PRO A 30 -7.22 3.44 -6.55
N LEU A 31 -7.45 2.59 -7.54
CA LEU A 31 -8.49 2.84 -8.55
C LEU A 31 -9.89 2.46 -8.06
N ASP A 32 -9.97 1.67 -7.01
CA ASP A 32 -11.18 1.22 -6.33
C ASP A 32 -10.93 1.13 -4.82
N ASP A 33 -11.69 1.89 -4.05
CA ASP A 33 -11.53 2.02 -2.59
C ASP A 33 -12.01 0.77 -1.81
N GLY A 34 -12.70 -0.16 -2.46
CA GLY A 34 -13.27 -1.35 -1.81
C GLY A 34 -12.31 -2.53 -1.62
N LYS A 35 -11.11 -2.48 -2.19
CA LYS A 35 -10.20 -3.63 -2.27
C LYS A 35 -9.03 -3.51 -1.31
N PHE A 36 -8.62 -4.69 -0.80
CA PHE A 36 -7.45 -4.83 0.06
C PHE A 36 -6.41 -5.70 -0.64
N MET A 37 -5.18 -5.24 -0.65
CA MET A 37 -4.04 -5.92 -1.25
C MET A 37 -3.12 -6.48 -0.18
N VAL A 38 -2.71 -7.72 -0.37
CA VAL A 38 -1.58 -8.32 0.36
C VAL A 38 -0.89 -9.35 -0.54
N GLY A 39 0.42 -9.26 -0.64
CA GLY A 39 1.18 -10.22 -1.42
C GLY A 39 2.67 -9.91 -1.44
N THR A 40 3.38 -10.73 -2.20
CA THR A 40 4.83 -10.68 -2.32
C THR A 40 5.25 -9.83 -3.52
N ALA A 41 6.15 -8.88 -3.34
CA ALA A 41 6.63 -8.01 -4.39
C ALA A 41 7.31 -8.77 -5.54
N CYS A 42 6.78 -8.60 -6.75
CA CYS A 42 7.44 -8.87 -8.03
C CYS A 42 7.76 -7.51 -8.65
N THR A 43 9.02 -7.12 -8.61
CA THR A 43 9.47 -5.78 -8.99
C THR A 43 9.82 -5.68 -10.45
N VAL A 44 9.53 -4.53 -11.05
CA VAL A 44 9.85 -4.19 -12.44
C VAL A 44 10.52 -2.82 -12.49
N ASP A 45 11.72 -2.76 -13.02
CA ASP A 45 12.33 -1.53 -13.50
C ASP A 45 12.09 -1.39 -15.00
N THR A 46 11.64 -0.22 -15.44
CA THR A 46 11.33 0.03 -16.85
C THR A 46 11.74 1.44 -17.27
N GLU A 47 11.97 1.59 -18.56
CA GLU A 47 12.20 2.90 -19.18
C GLU A 47 10.91 3.73 -19.20
N ASP A 48 11.06 5.05 -19.33
CA ASP A 48 9.97 6.01 -19.34
C ASP A 48 8.88 5.66 -20.37
N GLY A 49 7.69 5.33 -19.87
CA GLY A 49 6.54 4.98 -20.69
C GLY A 49 6.67 3.69 -21.48
N ASP A 50 7.62 2.80 -21.16
CA ASP A 50 7.75 1.48 -21.78
C ASP A 50 7.11 0.39 -20.93
N ASN A 51 6.43 -0.58 -21.55
CA ASN A 51 5.77 -1.65 -20.82
C ASN A 51 6.20 -3.07 -21.19
N PHE A 52 7.24 -3.22 -21.99
CA PHE A 52 7.73 -4.55 -22.36
C PHE A 52 8.12 -5.38 -21.14
N PRO A 53 8.93 -4.88 -20.17
CA PRO A 53 9.27 -5.66 -18.97
C PRO A 53 8.05 -5.93 -18.07
N ILE A 54 7.04 -5.06 -18.08
CA ILE A 54 5.78 -5.28 -17.34
C ILE A 54 5.04 -6.49 -17.92
N HIS A 55 4.96 -6.63 -19.24
CA HIS A 55 4.40 -7.83 -19.89
C HIS A 55 5.16 -9.08 -19.43
N VAL A 56 6.50 -9.05 -19.47
CA VAL A 56 7.32 -10.19 -19.05
C VAL A 56 7.02 -10.58 -17.60
N ALA A 57 6.97 -9.59 -16.69
CA ALA A 57 6.70 -9.83 -15.27
C ALA A 57 5.30 -10.43 -15.02
N ILE A 58 4.27 -9.96 -15.75
CA ILE A 58 2.91 -10.52 -15.65
C ILE A 58 2.92 -11.99 -16.06
N TYR A 59 3.45 -12.33 -17.24
CA TYR A 59 3.39 -13.70 -17.77
C TYR A 59 4.34 -14.69 -17.07
N GLN A 60 5.34 -14.20 -16.33
CA GLN A 60 6.17 -15.00 -15.43
C GLN A 60 5.68 -14.97 -13.97
N GLY A 61 4.63 -14.21 -13.69
CA GLY A 61 4.04 -14.05 -12.38
C GLY A 61 3.45 -15.33 -11.80
N LYS A 62 3.24 -15.33 -10.51
CA LYS A 62 2.64 -16.43 -9.77
C LYS A 62 1.50 -15.93 -8.88
N PRO A 63 0.53 -16.79 -8.56
CA PRO A 63 -0.50 -16.44 -7.60
C PRO A 63 0.10 -15.89 -6.29
N GLY A 64 -0.50 -14.82 -5.77
CA GLY A 64 -0.05 -14.17 -4.54
C GLY A 64 1.04 -13.10 -4.75
N TYR A 65 1.54 -12.88 -5.96
CA TYR A 65 2.47 -11.78 -6.23
C TYR A 65 1.72 -10.45 -6.38
N VAL A 66 2.35 -9.38 -5.92
CA VAL A 66 2.00 -7.99 -6.24
C VAL A 66 3.02 -7.47 -7.26
N LEU A 67 2.52 -7.04 -8.41
CA LEU A 67 3.34 -6.41 -9.44
C LEU A 67 3.69 -4.99 -8.99
N VAL A 68 4.96 -4.68 -8.80
CA VAL A 68 5.45 -3.37 -8.37
C VAL A 68 6.31 -2.77 -9.46
N VAL A 69 5.79 -1.75 -10.15
CA VAL A 69 6.43 -1.13 -11.31
C VAL A 69 7.01 0.22 -10.93
N ALA A 70 8.33 0.34 -11.03
CA ALA A 70 9.05 1.59 -10.87
C ALA A 70 8.97 2.42 -12.16
N GLY A 71 7.85 3.10 -12.37
CA GLY A 71 7.62 4.00 -13.49
C GLY A 71 8.20 5.41 -13.28
N LYS A 72 8.88 5.63 -12.15
CA LYS A 72 9.65 6.85 -11.86
C LYS A 72 8.81 8.13 -11.93
N GLY A 73 7.49 8.02 -11.71
CA GLY A 73 6.56 9.16 -11.80
C GLY A 73 6.33 9.69 -13.22
N TYR A 74 6.70 8.96 -14.26
CA TYR A 74 6.51 9.38 -15.63
C TYR A 74 5.03 9.47 -16.02
N THR A 75 4.63 10.59 -16.67
CA THR A 75 3.22 10.96 -16.87
C THR A 75 2.80 11.07 -18.33
N GLU A 76 3.74 10.99 -19.30
CA GLU A 76 3.46 11.25 -20.71
C GLU A 76 2.83 10.06 -21.44
N ARG A 77 2.86 8.86 -20.85
CA ARG A 77 2.27 7.62 -21.39
C ARG A 77 1.72 6.77 -20.26
N ALA A 78 0.68 5.98 -20.57
CA ALA A 78 0.23 4.93 -19.68
C ALA A 78 1.21 3.75 -19.71
N TYR A 79 1.46 3.13 -18.56
CA TYR A 79 2.26 1.90 -18.48
C TYR A 79 1.41 0.66 -18.80
N MET A 80 0.12 0.68 -18.44
CA MET A 80 -0.78 -0.45 -18.73
C MET A 80 -2.23 0.01 -18.83
N GLY A 81 -3.08 -0.88 -19.30
CA GLY A 81 -4.53 -0.78 -19.36
C GLY A 81 -5.20 -2.07 -18.90
N ASP A 82 -6.51 -2.16 -19.10
CA ASP A 82 -7.39 -3.22 -18.61
C ASP A 82 -7.04 -4.62 -19.11
N LEU A 83 -6.59 -4.77 -20.35
CA LEU A 83 -6.18 -6.08 -20.90
C LEU A 83 -4.97 -6.67 -20.14
N MET A 84 -3.99 -5.84 -19.81
CA MET A 84 -2.83 -6.29 -19.02
C MET A 84 -3.24 -6.56 -17.57
N GLY A 85 -4.08 -5.69 -16.99
CA GLY A 85 -4.64 -5.91 -15.67
C GLY A 85 -5.46 -7.19 -15.59
N GLY A 86 -6.29 -7.46 -16.59
CA GLY A 86 -7.06 -8.70 -16.72
C GLY A 86 -6.18 -9.94 -16.80
N ALA A 87 -5.07 -9.88 -17.55
CA ALA A 87 -4.10 -10.97 -17.60
C ALA A 87 -3.44 -11.21 -16.23
N ALA A 88 -3.05 -10.15 -15.51
CA ALA A 88 -2.49 -10.25 -14.17
C ALA A 88 -3.49 -10.88 -13.19
N ALA A 89 -4.76 -10.47 -13.22
CA ALA A 89 -5.83 -11.04 -12.40
C ALA A 89 -6.05 -12.54 -12.74
N ALA A 90 -6.09 -12.89 -14.03
CA ALA A 90 -6.29 -14.28 -14.48
C ALA A 90 -5.14 -15.21 -14.04
N ILE A 91 -3.91 -14.72 -13.97
CA ILE A 91 -2.74 -15.47 -13.46
C ILE A 91 -2.80 -15.63 -11.94
N GLY A 92 -3.59 -14.80 -11.25
CA GLY A 92 -3.77 -14.84 -9.80
C GLY A 92 -2.84 -13.90 -9.04
N LEU A 93 -2.37 -12.83 -9.66
CA LEU A 93 -1.66 -11.79 -8.93
C LEU A 93 -2.58 -11.18 -7.87
N SER A 94 -2.02 -10.78 -6.73
CA SER A 94 -2.78 -10.19 -5.61
C SER A 94 -3.02 -8.69 -5.77
N GLY A 95 -2.34 -8.05 -6.70
CA GLY A 95 -2.50 -6.62 -6.95
C GLY A 95 -1.42 -6.05 -7.86
N ILE A 96 -1.60 -4.77 -8.20
CA ILE A 96 -0.75 -4.04 -9.13
C ILE A 96 -0.46 -2.64 -8.54
N VAL A 97 0.80 -2.25 -8.55
CA VAL A 97 1.30 -0.93 -8.11
C VAL A 97 2.13 -0.32 -9.23
N ILE A 98 1.71 0.83 -9.75
CA ILE A 98 2.39 1.55 -10.84
C ILE A 98 2.80 2.95 -10.37
N ASP A 99 4.09 3.18 -10.19
CA ASP A 99 4.64 4.52 -9.95
C ASP A 99 4.63 5.34 -11.26
N GLY A 100 3.44 5.68 -11.71
CA GLY A 100 3.18 6.35 -12.97
C GLY A 100 1.70 6.27 -13.36
N TYR A 101 1.41 6.54 -14.63
CA TYR A 101 0.05 6.62 -15.13
C TYR A 101 -0.40 5.33 -15.84
N VAL A 102 -1.72 5.07 -15.76
CA VAL A 102 -2.40 3.96 -16.43
C VAL A 102 -3.53 4.48 -17.32
N ARG A 103 -4.18 3.61 -18.08
CA ARG A 103 -5.37 3.93 -18.88
C ARG A 103 -6.49 2.93 -18.62
N ASP A 104 -7.64 3.12 -19.29
CA ASP A 104 -8.79 2.23 -19.21
C ASP A 104 -9.34 2.10 -17.77
N LYS A 105 -9.52 3.27 -17.10
CA LYS A 105 -9.88 3.38 -15.68
C LYS A 105 -11.03 2.46 -15.27
N VAL A 106 -12.10 2.43 -16.05
CA VAL A 106 -13.31 1.65 -15.73
C VAL A 106 -13.00 0.15 -15.74
N GLY A 107 -12.26 -0.32 -16.75
CA GLY A 107 -11.86 -1.73 -16.85
C GLY A 107 -10.90 -2.15 -15.73
N LEU A 108 -9.91 -1.31 -15.41
CA LEU A 108 -8.98 -1.58 -14.30
C LEU A 108 -9.68 -1.59 -12.94
N ALA A 109 -10.59 -0.66 -12.67
CA ALA A 109 -11.34 -0.61 -11.42
C ALA A 109 -12.29 -1.80 -11.23
N ALA A 110 -12.77 -2.38 -12.34
CA ALA A 110 -13.64 -3.55 -12.34
C ALA A 110 -12.93 -4.90 -12.11
N LEU A 111 -11.59 -4.93 -12.09
CA LEU A 111 -10.82 -6.16 -11.83
C LEU A 111 -11.07 -6.67 -10.40
N ASP A 112 -10.93 -7.96 -10.19
CA ASP A 112 -11.03 -8.58 -8.85
C ASP A 112 -9.82 -8.28 -7.96
N ILE A 113 -8.73 -7.75 -8.53
CA ILE A 113 -7.51 -7.36 -7.81
C ILE A 113 -7.39 -5.84 -7.71
N PRO A 114 -6.84 -5.30 -6.61
CA PRO A 114 -6.59 -3.87 -6.48
C PRO A 114 -5.47 -3.39 -7.40
N VAL A 115 -5.66 -2.18 -7.95
CA VAL A 115 -4.68 -1.48 -8.78
C VAL A 115 -4.43 -0.10 -8.20
N TYR A 116 -3.16 0.26 -8.02
CA TYR A 116 -2.72 1.57 -7.55
C TYR A 116 -1.91 2.26 -8.63
N ALA A 117 -2.17 3.54 -8.87
CA ALA A 117 -1.46 4.36 -9.85
C ALA A 117 -1.47 5.83 -9.44
N LYS A 118 -0.56 6.64 -10.00
CA LYS A 118 -0.51 8.09 -9.77
C LYS A 118 -1.53 8.87 -10.61
N GLY A 119 -2.11 8.27 -11.66
CA GLY A 119 -3.09 8.94 -12.51
C GLY A 119 -3.38 8.22 -13.80
N PHE A 120 -4.02 8.96 -14.73
CA PHE A 120 -4.50 8.41 -15.99
C PHE A 120 -3.96 9.19 -17.18
N MET A 121 -3.52 8.46 -18.21
CA MET A 121 -3.07 8.99 -19.50
C MET A 121 -3.48 8.01 -20.60
N GLN A 122 -4.23 8.47 -21.58
CA GLN A 122 -4.72 7.61 -22.68
C GLN A 122 -3.66 7.22 -23.70
N ARG A 123 -2.51 7.92 -23.75
CA ARG A 123 -1.44 7.62 -24.70
C ARG A 123 -0.83 6.25 -24.43
N SER A 124 -0.76 5.43 -25.47
CA SER A 124 -0.20 4.07 -25.39
C SER A 124 1.26 4.05 -24.97
N PRO A 125 1.69 3.02 -24.22
CA PRO A 125 3.10 2.80 -23.88
C PRO A 125 3.95 2.47 -25.11
N ALA A 126 5.25 2.67 -25.00
CA ALA A 126 6.23 2.01 -25.85
C ALA A 126 6.34 0.52 -25.48
N LYS A 127 6.93 -0.29 -26.37
CA LYS A 127 7.09 -1.74 -26.22
C LYS A 127 8.46 -2.18 -26.74
N LYS A 128 9.49 -1.52 -26.27
CA LYS A 128 10.84 -1.67 -26.81
C LYS A 128 11.80 -2.33 -25.81
N GLY A 129 11.59 -2.09 -24.52
CA GLY A 129 12.62 -2.35 -23.53
C GLY A 129 13.82 -1.40 -23.69
N PRO A 130 14.89 -1.62 -23.00
CA PRO A 130 15.07 -2.69 -22.02
C PRO A 130 14.28 -2.47 -20.72
N GLY A 131 14.53 -3.34 -19.75
CA GLY A 131 14.05 -3.26 -18.40
C GLY A 131 14.41 -4.52 -17.64
N GLU A 132 14.28 -4.48 -16.33
CA GLU A 132 14.64 -5.58 -15.45
C GLU A 132 13.45 -6.01 -14.59
N ILE A 133 13.38 -7.29 -14.30
CA ILE A 133 12.38 -7.85 -13.38
C ILE A 133 13.09 -8.49 -12.19
N ASN A 134 12.43 -8.46 -11.03
CA ASN A 134 12.98 -9.02 -9.79
C ASN A 134 14.36 -8.44 -9.41
N THR A 135 14.54 -7.14 -9.64
CA THR A 135 15.65 -6.34 -9.10
C THR A 135 15.13 -5.41 -8.00
N VAL A 136 16.05 -4.82 -7.23
CA VAL A 136 15.68 -3.81 -6.24
C VAL A 136 15.35 -2.51 -6.96
N VAL A 137 14.14 -1.98 -6.71
CA VAL A 137 13.66 -0.74 -7.34
C VAL A 137 13.32 0.32 -6.31
N THR A 138 13.23 1.57 -6.72
CA THR A 138 12.54 2.63 -5.96
C THR A 138 11.20 2.90 -6.64
N CYS A 139 10.11 2.67 -5.92
CA CYS A 139 8.74 2.84 -6.40
C CYS A 139 7.99 3.78 -5.46
N ALA A 140 7.47 4.87 -5.97
CA ALA A 140 6.76 5.90 -5.20
C ALA A 140 7.50 6.24 -3.89
N GLY A 141 8.80 6.55 -4.02
CA GLY A 141 9.68 6.97 -2.92
C GLY A 141 10.12 5.85 -1.97
N VAL A 142 9.70 4.61 -2.14
CA VAL A 142 10.10 3.47 -1.28
C VAL A 142 11.01 2.51 -2.04
N LYS A 143 12.08 2.08 -1.37
CA LYS A 143 12.94 1.00 -1.87
C LYS A 143 12.23 -0.34 -1.69
N VAL A 144 12.01 -1.07 -2.76
CA VAL A 144 11.32 -2.37 -2.78
C VAL A 144 12.25 -3.43 -3.34
N ALA A 145 12.45 -4.49 -2.57
CA ALA A 145 13.19 -5.67 -3.03
C ALA A 145 12.21 -6.79 -3.44
N PRO A 146 12.58 -7.65 -4.39
CA PRO A 146 11.82 -8.85 -4.68
C PRO A 146 11.61 -9.69 -3.41
N GLY A 147 10.35 -10.08 -3.17
CA GLY A 147 10.00 -10.86 -1.99
C GLY A 147 9.60 -10.04 -0.76
N ASP A 148 9.64 -8.71 -0.81
CA ASP A 148 9.09 -7.87 0.24
C ASP A 148 7.57 -8.05 0.32
N LEU A 149 7.01 -7.86 1.51
CA LEU A 149 5.55 -7.90 1.70
C LEU A 149 4.96 -6.54 1.33
N VAL A 150 4.00 -6.56 0.42
CA VAL A 150 3.25 -5.36 -0.02
C VAL A 150 1.83 -5.45 0.50
N VAL A 151 1.38 -4.41 1.19
CA VAL A 151 0.02 -4.30 1.73
C VAL A 151 -0.58 -2.97 1.30
N GLY A 152 -1.82 -3.00 0.84
CA GLY A 152 -2.52 -1.79 0.38
C GLY A 152 -4.00 -1.80 0.70
N ASP A 153 -4.55 -0.63 0.97
CA ASP A 153 -5.97 -0.36 1.10
C ASP A 153 -6.30 1.05 0.54
N TYR A 154 -7.44 1.63 0.93
CA TYR A 154 -7.85 2.95 0.45
C TYR A 154 -6.94 4.11 0.93
N ASP A 155 -6.13 3.91 1.97
CA ASP A 155 -5.18 4.92 2.46
C ASP A 155 -3.85 4.92 1.66
N GLY A 156 -3.56 3.83 0.93
CA GLY A 156 -2.36 3.72 0.11
C GLY A 156 -1.63 2.39 0.26
N VAL A 157 -0.35 2.38 -0.10
CA VAL A 157 0.49 1.18 -0.15
C VAL A 157 1.65 1.27 0.82
N THR A 158 1.88 0.19 1.55
CA THR A 158 2.96 0.02 2.51
C THR A 158 3.79 -1.21 2.16
N VAL A 159 5.11 -1.09 2.20
CA VAL A 159 6.05 -2.18 1.92
C VAL A 159 6.84 -2.54 3.17
N ILE A 160 6.87 -3.82 3.49
CA ILE A 160 7.63 -4.35 4.62
C ILE A 160 8.80 -5.18 4.09
N PRO A 161 10.06 -4.84 4.43
CA PRO A 161 11.21 -5.63 4.04
C PRO A 161 11.05 -7.09 4.52
N ARG A 162 11.27 -8.06 3.62
CA ARG A 162 11.01 -9.49 3.89
C ARG A 162 11.70 -10.02 5.16
N GLY A 163 12.87 -9.50 5.47
CA GLY A 163 13.62 -9.90 6.67
C GLY A 163 13.10 -9.30 7.97
N ARG A 164 12.11 -8.41 7.91
CA ARG A 164 11.56 -7.69 9.07
C ARG A 164 10.05 -7.93 9.29
N ILE A 165 9.44 -8.83 8.53
CA ILE A 165 7.99 -9.04 8.55
C ILE A 165 7.50 -9.39 9.96
N GLU A 166 8.10 -10.37 10.63
CA GLU A 166 7.64 -10.84 11.94
C GLU A 166 7.66 -9.73 13.01
N GLU A 167 8.76 -8.97 13.08
CA GLU A 167 8.88 -7.88 14.05
C GLU A 167 7.93 -6.71 13.77
N VAL A 168 7.71 -6.38 12.48
CA VAL A 168 6.76 -5.33 12.08
C VAL A 168 5.33 -5.75 12.41
N LEU A 169 4.94 -6.99 12.11
CA LEU A 169 3.62 -7.51 12.47
C LEU A 169 3.39 -7.45 13.97
N ALA A 170 4.37 -7.89 14.78
CA ALA A 170 4.27 -7.84 16.24
C ALA A 170 4.15 -6.40 16.78
N ALA A 171 4.86 -5.45 16.17
CA ALA A 171 4.77 -4.04 16.54
C ALA A 171 3.40 -3.43 16.14
N ALA A 172 2.91 -3.75 14.94
CA ALA A 172 1.60 -3.30 14.45
C ALA A 172 0.44 -3.89 15.27
N GLU A 173 0.53 -5.15 15.70
CA GLU A 173 -0.47 -5.77 16.58
C GLU A 173 -0.57 -5.03 17.92
N LYS A 174 0.54 -4.66 18.54
CA LYS A 174 0.56 -3.84 19.76
C LYS A 174 -0.14 -2.50 19.57
N LYS A 175 0.07 -1.88 18.40
CA LYS A 175 -0.62 -0.63 18.04
C LYS A 175 -2.11 -0.86 17.88
N GLY A 176 -2.53 -1.91 17.19
CA GLY A 176 -3.94 -2.29 17.05
C GLY A 176 -4.63 -2.55 18.39
N ASP A 177 -3.95 -3.17 19.35
CA ASP A 177 -4.49 -3.37 20.71
C ASP A 177 -4.65 -2.05 21.49
N TYR A 178 -3.72 -1.11 21.31
CA TYR A 178 -3.88 0.25 21.85
C TYR A 178 -5.09 0.97 21.24
N GLU A 179 -5.25 0.90 19.93
CA GLU A 179 -6.39 1.51 19.22
C GLU A 179 -7.73 0.95 19.66
N LEU A 180 -7.83 -0.37 19.86
CA LEU A 180 -9.05 -0.99 20.41
C LEU A 180 -9.43 -0.40 21.77
N LYS A 181 -8.48 -0.31 22.70
CA LYS A 181 -8.72 0.31 24.01
C LYS A 181 -9.15 1.77 23.88
N ARG A 182 -8.60 2.50 22.90
CA ARG A 182 -8.99 3.89 22.64
C ARG A 182 -10.41 4.00 22.09
N ARG A 183 -10.81 3.11 21.18
CA ARG A 183 -12.18 3.05 20.65
C ARG A 183 -13.18 2.74 21.77
N ASP A 184 -12.89 1.77 22.63
CA ASP A 184 -13.73 1.44 23.78
C ASP A 184 -13.91 2.65 24.72
N ALA A 185 -12.83 3.42 24.98
CA ALA A 185 -12.89 4.63 25.78
C ALA A 185 -13.76 5.73 25.13
N ILE A 186 -13.64 5.90 23.81
CA ILE A 186 -14.46 6.85 23.04
C ILE A 186 -15.92 6.46 23.08
N ASP A 187 -16.23 5.18 22.91
CA ASP A 187 -17.61 4.69 22.91
C ASP A 187 -18.24 4.79 24.30
N ASN A 188 -17.47 4.49 25.36
CA ASN A 188 -17.92 4.71 26.74
C ASN A 188 -18.21 6.19 27.02
N TYR A 189 -17.36 7.11 26.54
CA TYR A 189 -17.58 8.54 26.68
C TYR A 189 -18.88 8.98 26.01
N ARG A 190 -19.15 8.53 24.76
CA ARG A 190 -20.38 8.80 24.04
C ARG A 190 -21.60 8.33 24.81
N LYS A 191 -21.55 7.08 25.32
CA LYS A 191 -22.62 6.49 26.13
C LYS A 191 -22.89 7.27 27.40
N CYS A 192 -21.85 7.66 28.15
CA CYS A 192 -22.00 8.49 29.36
C CYS A 192 -22.68 9.83 29.04
N ARG A 193 -22.29 10.47 27.92
CA ARG A 193 -22.88 11.72 27.47
C ARG A 193 -24.37 11.58 27.13
N GLU A 194 -24.75 10.53 26.44
CA GLU A 194 -26.14 10.25 26.06
C GLU A 194 -27.03 9.93 27.26
N GLU A 195 -26.47 9.25 28.25
CA GLU A 195 -27.17 8.87 29.50
C GLU A 195 -27.13 9.96 30.60
N GLY A 196 -26.48 11.11 30.33
CA GLY A 196 -26.35 12.20 31.32
C GLY A 196 -25.50 11.83 32.53
N ARG A 197 -24.60 10.85 32.39
CA ARG A 197 -23.68 10.41 33.44
C ARG A 197 -22.43 11.30 33.49
N GLU A 198 -21.68 11.23 34.59
CA GLU A 198 -20.38 11.87 34.71
C GLU A 198 -19.46 11.42 33.53
N LEU A 199 -18.81 12.40 32.88
CA LEU A 199 -17.96 12.14 31.73
C LEU A 199 -16.56 11.71 32.17
N PRO A 200 -16.08 10.53 31.73
CA PRO A 200 -14.73 10.10 32.01
C PRO A 200 -13.70 10.96 31.27
N ASN A 201 -12.45 10.98 31.75
CA ASN A 201 -11.37 11.64 31.01
C ASN A 201 -11.15 10.90 29.65
N LEU A 202 -11.36 11.63 28.56
CA LEU A 202 -11.18 11.09 27.19
C LEU A 202 -9.76 11.25 26.66
N ALA A 203 -8.95 12.16 27.26
CA ALA A 203 -7.60 12.41 26.78
C ALA A 203 -6.70 11.17 27.02
N PRO A 204 -5.86 10.79 26.02
CA PRO A 204 -4.81 9.81 26.25
C PRO A 204 -3.85 10.26 27.37
N ALA A 205 -3.26 9.31 28.09
CA ALA A 205 -2.36 9.61 29.20
C ALA A 205 -1.23 10.57 28.81
N TRP A 206 -0.60 10.35 27.65
CA TRP A 206 0.48 11.20 27.15
C TRP A 206 0.06 12.67 26.93
N VAL A 207 -1.19 12.93 26.51
CA VAL A 207 -1.71 14.29 26.35
C VAL A 207 -1.82 14.96 27.74
N THR A 208 -2.34 14.25 28.71
CA THR A 208 -2.47 14.74 30.07
C THR A 208 -1.09 15.03 30.69
N GLU A 209 -0.12 14.17 30.47
CA GLU A 209 1.27 14.32 30.95
C GLU A 209 1.94 15.54 30.31
N MET A 210 1.81 15.74 29.01
CA MET A 210 2.36 16.91 28.30
C MET A 210 1.73 18.21 28.80
N LEU A 211 0.41 18.24 29.01
CA LEU A 211 -0.29 19.42 29.53
C LEU A 211 0.13 19.77 30.98
N GLN A 212 0.58 18.79 31.76
CA GLN A 212 1.08 18.98 33.11
C GLN A 212 2.58 19.33 33.17
N GLY A 213 3.24 19.50 32.02
CA GLY A 213 4.67 19.81 31.95
C GLY A 213 5.59 18.66 32.38
N LYS A 214 5.09 17.43 32.33
CA LYS A 214 5.85 16.19 32.55
C LYS A 214 6.20 15.59 31.19
N SER A 215 7.20 16.15 30.56
CA SER A 215 7.83 15.56 29.35
C SER A 215 9.24 15.09 29.69
#